data_68a39618432e73b8154b63d127bd29e7
#
_entry.id   68a39618432e73b8154b63d127bd29e7
#
_cell.length_a   1.000
_cell.length_b   1.000
_cell.length_c   1.000
_cell.angle_alpha   90.00
_cell.angle_beta   90.00
_cell.angle_gamma   90.00
#
_symmetry.space_group_name_H-M   'P 1'
#
loop_
_entity.id
_entity.type
_entity.pdbx_description
1 polymer ?
#
loop_
_entity_poly.entity_id
_entity_poly.type
_entity_poly.pdbx_seq_one_letter_code
_entity_poly.pdbx_strand_id
1 'polypeptide(L)'
;MPVVITGSIATDHLMTFSGRFSEQLLPDQLAHVSLSFLVDSLQIRRGGVGGNIAFALGVLGRRPHLVGAAGEDFVEYRDWLERHGVDCSAVHISSALHTARFVCTTDSEMAQLASFYPGAMGEAATISLARLAERIGRPDIVLIGANDPTAMHSHTMECRELGLDFAADPSQQLAFLDGDAAGELVDGARYLF
;
A
#
# COMPACT_ATOMS: atom_id res chain seq x y z
N MET A 1 -13.51 7.19 19.02
CA MET A 1 -13.46 5.74 18.74
C MET A 1 -12.33 5.53 17.75
N PRO A 2 -11.22 4.89 18.18
CA PRO A 2 -10.04 4.73 17.32
C PRO A 2 -10.30 3.70 16.21
N VAL A 3 -10.02 4.10 14.98
CA VAL A 3 -10.00 3.20 13.81
C VAL A 3 -8.55 3.08 13.35
N VAL A 4 -8.09 1.87 13.15
CA VAL A 4 -6.73 1.59 12.68
C VAL A 4 -6.80 1.08 11.25
N ILE A 5 -5.98 1.64 10.37
CA ILE A 5 -5.83 1.19 8.99
C ILE A 5 -4.40 0.70 8.82
N THR A 6 -4.22 -0.58 8.62
CA THR A 6 -2.94 -1.15 8.22
C THR A 6 -2.96 -1.47 6.73
N GLY A 7 -1.92 -1.07 6.03
CA GLY A 7 -1.85 -1.26 4.58
C GLY A 7 -0.67 -0.54 3.95
N SER A 8 -0.49 -0.73 2.65
CA SER A 8 0.60 -0.12 1.91
C SER A 8 0.50 1.41 1.87
N ILE A 9 1.68 2.04 1.87
CA ILE A 9 1.90 3.46 1.61
C ILE A 9 2.82 3.52 0.40
N ALA A 10 2.38 4.19 -0.68
CA ALA A 10 3.13 4.22 -1.93
C ALA A 10 2.98 5.58 -2.64
N THR A 11 3.82 5.79 -3.64
CA THR A 11 3.62 6.86 -4.64
C THR A 11 3.46 6.24 -6.03
N ASP A 12 2.53 6.77 -6.82
CA ASP A 12 2.28 6.32 -8.18
C ASP A 12 2.90 7.31 -9.16
N HIS A 13 3.84 6.82 -9.96
CA HIS A 13 4.52 7.57 -11.02
C HIS A 13 3.92 7.17 -12.36
N LEU A 14 2.99 7.99 -12.84
CA LEU A 14 2.21 7.73 -14.04
C LEU A 14 2.75 8.55 -15.19
N MET A 15 3.21 7.88 -16.24
CA MET A 15 3.78 8.48 -17.43
C MET A 15 2.93 8.19 -18.66
N THR A 16 2.95 9.11 -19.63
CA THR A 16 2.33 8.91 -20.95
C THR A 16 3.39 8.88 -22.04
N PHE A 17 3.18 8.00 -22.99
CA PHE A 17 3.99 7.86 -24.19
C PHE A 17 3.10 7.99 -25.42
N SER A 18 3.37 8.98 -26.29
CA SER A 18 2.55 9.27 -27.47
C SER A 18 2.70 8.24 -28.60
N GLY A 19 3.73 7.40 -28.57
CA GLY A 19 3.92 6.30 -29.50
C GLY A 19 3.19 5.03 -29.05
N ARG A 20 3.52 3.91 -29.69
CA ARG A 20 3.01 2.57 -29.39
C ARG A 20 4.14 1.67 -28.96
N PHE A 21 3.98 0.93 -27.88
CA PHE A 21 4.98 -0.07 -27.47
C PHE A 21 5.14 -1.19 -28.51
N SER A 22 4.06 -1.55 -29.20
CA SER A 22 4.09 -2.54 -30.26
C SER A 22 5.01 -2.18 -31.44
N GLU A 23 5.24 -0.89 -31.68
CA GLU A 23 6.15 -0.40 -32.71
C GLU A 23 7.61 -0.38 -32.26
N GLN A 24 7.85 -0.41 -30.94
CA GLN A 24 9.18 -0.41 -30.33
C GLN A 24 9.69 -1.81 -30.02
N LEU A 25 8.78 -2.78 -29.86
CA LEU A 25 9.10 -4.18 -29.54
C LEU A 25 9.26 -4.98 -30.84
N LEU A 26 10.47 -5.47 -31.09
CA LEU A 26 10.73 -6.38 -32.20
C LEU A 26 10.49 -7.81 -31.74
N PRO A 27 9.49 -8.55 -32.32
CA PRO A 27 9.12 -9.90 -31.86
C PRO A 27 10.31 -10.88 -31.84
N ASP A 28 11.20 -10.76 -32.80
CA ASP A 28 12.36 -11.65 -32.96
C ASP A 28 13.52 -11.33 -31.99
N GLN A 29 13.42 -10.21 -31.22
CA GLN A 29 14.46 -9.75 -30.29
C GLN A 29 13.99 -9.69 -28.83
N LEU A 30 12.87 -10.29 -28.50
CA LEU A 30 12.32 -10.27 -27.15
C LEU A 30 13.23 -10.91 -26.10
N ALA A 31 14.15 -11.79 -26.50
CA ALA A 31 15.13 -12.40 -25.58
C ALA A 31 16.16 -11.39 -25.03
N HIS A 32 16.33 -10.25 -25.69
CA HIS A 32 17.32 -9.21 -25.34
C HIS A 32 16.70 -7.82 -25.48
N VAL A 33 15.55 -7.60 -24.83
CA VAL A 33 14.84 -6.33 -24.91
C VAL A 33 15.64 -5.23 -24.21
N SER A 34 15.98 -4.19 -24.95
CA SER A 34 16.46 -2.91 -24.44
C SER A 34 15.64 -1.81 -25.08
N LEU A 35 14.74 -1.21 -24.29
CA LEU A 35 13.84 -0.16 -24.74
C LEU A 35 14.20 1.15 -24.07
N SER A 36 14.26 2.23 -24.88
CA SER A 36 14.39 3.59 -24.42
C SER A 36 13.46 4.47 -25.25
N PHE A 37 12.54 5.15 -24.59
CA PHE A 37 11.61 6.08 -25.23
C PHE A 37 11.40 7.30 -24.35
N LEU A 38 11.06 8.42 -25.00
CA LEU A 38 10.74 9.65 -24.29
C LEU A 38 9.27 9.64 -23.88
N VAL A 39 8.99 10.02 -22.65
CA VAL A 39 7.64 10.19 -22.14
C VAL A 39 7.21 11.66 -22.23
N ASP A 40 5.95 11.90 -22.53
CA ASP A 40 5.41 13.24 -22.74
C ASP A 40 5.00 13.90 -21.41
N SER A 41 4.65 13.10 -20.42
CA SER A 41 4.23 13.61 -19.12
C SER A 41 4.62 12.67 -17.99
N LEU A 42 4.77 13.23 -16.79
CA LEU A 42 4.91 12.51 -15.53
C LEU A 42 3.96 13.13 -14.51
N GLN A 43 3.11 12.32 -13.94
CA GLN A 43 2.28 12.67 -12.80
C GLN A 43 2.69 11.81 -11.60
N ILE A 44 3.02 12.46 -10.49
CA ILE A 44 3.29 11.77 -9.22
C ILE A 44 2.06 11.93 -8.35
N ARG A 45 1.48 10.81 -7.93
CA ARG A 45 0.29 10.76 -7.08
C ARG A 45 0.60 10.02 -5.79
N ARG A 46 -0.12 10.39 -4.74
CA ARG A 46 -0.14 9.66 -3.48
C ARG A 46 -0.98 8.41 -3.67
N GLY A 47 -0.48 7.27 -3.20
CA GLY A 47 -1.08 5.96 -3.41
C GLY A 47 -0.86 5.03 -2.23
N GLY A 48 -1.06 3.75 -2.47
CA GLY A 48 -1.06 2.70 -1.45
C GLY A 48 -2.44 2.54 -0.80
N VAL A 49 -2.85 1.29 -0.60
CA VAL A 49 -4.19 0.95 -0.09
C VAL A 49 -4.42 1.58 1.28
N GLY A 50 -3.46 1.42 2.22
CA GLY A 50 -3.56 2.00 3.56
C GLY A 50 -3.66 3.51 3.53
N GLY A 51 -2.80 4.19 2.75
CA GLY A 51 -2.79 5.64 2.60
C GLY A 51 -4.11 6.18 2.04
N ASN A 52 -4.64 5.56 1.00
CA ASN A 52 -5.88 5.96 0.34
C ASN A 52 -7.12 5.79 1.24
N ILE A 53 -7.22 4.66 1.96
CA ILE A 53 -8.34 4.41 2.88
C ILE A 53 -8.29 5.36 4.07
N ALA A 54 -7.10 5.54 4.65
CA ALA A 54 -6.93 6.48 5.75
C ALA A 54 -7.30 7.92 5.35
N PHE A 55 -6.86 8.37 4.16
CA PHE A 55 -7.24 9.66 3.60
C PHE A 55 -8.75 9.79 3.42
N ALA A 56 -9.41 8.78 2.82
CA ALA A 56 -10.86 8.80 2.60
C ALA A 56 -11.62 8.95 3.94
N LEU A 57 -11.22 8.23 4.97
CA LEU A 57 -11.79 8.36 6.30
C LEU A 57 -11.54 9.74 6.91
N GLY A 58 -10.34 10.30 6.71
CA GLY A 58 -10.01 11.66 7.15
C GLY A 58 -10.92 12.71 6.52
N VAL A 59 -11.13 12.64 5.19
CA VAL A 59 -12.05 13.52 4.46
C VAL A 59 -13.50 13.39 4.96
N LEU A 60 -13.90 12.18 5.38
CA LEU A 60 -15.21 11.93 6.00
C LEU A 60 -15.29 12.37 7.48
N GLY A 61 -14.29 13.10 7.98
CA GLY A 61 -14.28 13.65 9.33
C GLY A 61 -13.88 12.64 10.41
N ARG A 62 -13.33 11.48 10.04
CA ARG A 62 -12.73 10.52 10.98
C ARG A 62 -11.26 10.87 11.23
N ARG A 63 -10.69 10.27 12.28
CA ARG A 63 -9.27 10.40 12.62
C ARG A 63 -8.64 9.00 12.71
N PRO A 64 -8.41 8.33 11.58
CA PRO A 64 -7.82 7.01 11.59
C PRO A 64 -6.34 7.07 11.95
N HIS A 65 -5.84 6.02 12.60
CA HIS A 65 -4.41 5.76 12.78
C HIS A 65 -3.92 4.93 11.60
N LEU A 66 -2.97 5.46 10.83
CA LEU A 66 -2.35 4.75 9.72
C LEU A 66 -1.16 3.93 10.24
N VAL A 67 -1.16 2.64 9.92
CA VAL A 67 -0.10 1.68 10.19
C VAL A 67 0.47 1.17 8.88
N GLY A 68 1.74 1.35 8.68
CA GLY A 68 2.46 0.94 7.48
C GLY A 68 3.91 1.39 7.55
N ALA A 69 4.68 1.11 6.52
CA ALA A 69 6.07 1.54 6.47
C ALA A 69 6.33 2.37 5.20
N ALA A 70 7.17 3.38 5.35
CA ALA A 70 7.54 4.32 4.31
C ALA A 70 9.02 4.71 4.48
N GLY A 71 9.63 5.30 3.48
CA GLY A 71 10.97 5.86 3.56
C GLY A 71 11.00 7.30 4.07
N GLU A 72 12.19 7.87 4.16
CA GLU A 72 12.37 9.29 4.53
C GLU A 72 11.68 10.24 3.52
N ASP A 73 11.45 9.80 2.29
CA ASP A 73 10.74 10.52 1.24
C ASP A 73 9.21 10.64 1.46
N PHE A 74 8.69 10.11 2.58
CA PHE A 74 7.27 10.19 2.95
C PHE A 74 6.84 11.55 3.52
N VAL A 75 7.73 12.47 3.83
CA VAL A 75 7.46 13.70 4.57
C VAL A 75 6.29 14.51 4.01
N GLU A 76 6.31 14.85 2.70
CA GLU A 76 5.25 15.64 2.07
C GLU A 76 3.91 14.89 2.05
N TYR A 77 3.94 13.57 1.89
CA TYR A 77 2.75 12.74 1.91
C TYR A 77 2.16 12.66 3.33
N ARG A 78 3.01 12.50 4.36
CA ARG A 78 2.61 12.54 5.77
C ARG A 78 1.91 13.85 6.10
N ASP A 79 2.56 14.99 5.81
CA ASP A 79 2.01 16.32 6.08
C ASP A 79 0.62 16.51 5.44
N TRP A 80 0.46 15.96 4.23
CA TRP A 80 -0.81 15.99 3.53
C TRP A 80 -1.88 15.14 4.23
N LEU A 81 -1.55 13.91 4.64
CA LEU A 81 -2.45 13.03 5.39
C LEU A 81 -2.86 13.65 6.73
N GLU A 82 -1.91 14.20 7.47
CA GLU A 82 -2.16 14.83 8.80
C GLU A 82 -3.06 16.05 8.69
N ARG A 83 -2.90 16.88 7.64
CA ARG A 83 -3.83 17.99 7.35
C ARG A 83 -5.26 17.53 7.08
N HIS A 84 -5.45 16.28 6.65
CA HIS A 84 -6.77 15.67 6.42
C HIS A 84 -7.23 14.81 7.61
N GLY A 85 -6.58 14.93 8.77
CA GLY A 85 -7.02 14.31 10.02
C GLY A 85 -6.52 12.87 10.24
N VAL A 86 -5.63 12.35 9.41
CA VAL A 86 -5.01 11.04 9.61
C VAL A 86 -3.90 11.16 10.65
N ASP A 87 -3.85 10.24 11.61
CA ASP A 87 -2.72 10.10 12.53
C ASP A 87 -1.67 9.16 11.93
N CYS A 88 -0.51 9.73 11.56
CA CYS A 88 0.61 8.99 10.97
C CYS A 88 1.67 8.57 12.03
N SER A 89 1.42 8.73 13.32
CA SER A 89 2.39 8.44 14.39
C SER A 89 2.79 6.97 14.52
N ALA A 90 2.04 6.06 13.90
CA ALA A 90 2.32 4.63 13.84
C ALA A 90 2.94 4.18 12.51
N VAL A 91 3.28 5.12 11.62
CA VAL A 91 4.01 4.80 10.39
C VAL A 91 5.49 4.61 10.73
N HIS A 92 6.03 3.46 10.38
CA HIS A 92 7.47 3.20 10.47
C HIS A 92 8.21 3.91 9.34
N ILE A 93 9.27 4.65 9.68
CA ILE A 93 10.11 5.34 8.70
C ILE A 93 11.43 4.60 8.56
N SER A 94 11.62 4.00 7.40
CA SER A 94 12.89 3.36 7.03
C SER A 94 13.96 4.42 6.77
N SER A 95 15.13 4.24 7.36
CA SER A 95 16.33 5.04 7.05
C SER A 95 17.15 4.45 5.88
N ALA A 96 16.80 3.27 5.40
CA ALA A 96 17.55 2.53 4.39
C ALA A 96 16.81 2.42 3.04
N LEU A 97 15.49 2.44 3.07
CA LEU A 97 14.65 2.16 1.91
C LEU A 97 13.72 3.36 1.62
N HIS A 98 13.43 3.57 0.35
CA HIS A 98 12.42 4.55 -0.05
C HIS A 98 11.01 4.01 0.17
N THR A 99 10.02 4.92 0.20
CA THR A 99 8.59 4.59 0.12
C THR A 99 8.32 3.76 -1.13
N ALA A 100 7.39 2.82 -1.03
CA ALA A 100 6.99 1.99 -2.17
C ALA A 100 6.55 2.85 -3.37
N ARG A 101 6.82 2.36 -4.59
CA ARG A 101 6.52 3.08 -5.84
C ARG A 101 5.89 2.17 -6.87
N PHE A 102 4.78 2.60 -7.41
CA PHE A 102 4.23 2.09 -8.65
C PHE A 102 4.67 3.00 -9.79
N VAL A 103 5.33 2.45 -10.79
CA VAL A 103 5.79 3.17 -11.97
C VAL A 103 5.09 2.56 -13.17
N CYS A 104 4.32 3.36 -13.89
CA CYS A 104 3.54 2.92 -15.05
C CYS A 104 3.67 3.90 -16.20
N THR A 105 4.00 3.40 -17.35
CA THR A 105 3.94 4.16 -18.61
C THR A 105 2.81 3.59 -19.45
N THR A 106 1.91 4.46 -19.88
CA THR A 106 0.77 4.14 -20.74
C THR A 106 1.01 4.71 -22.12
N ASP A 107 0.85 3.91 -23.16
CA ASP A 107 1.02 4.31 -24.55
C ASP A 107 -0.29 4.87 -25.16
N SER A 108 -0.23 5.27 -26.44
CA SER A 108 -1.36 5.85 -27.15
C SER A 108 -2.53 4.89 -27.36
N GLU A 109 -2.32 3.58 -27.23
CA GLU A 109 -3.34 2.53 -27.34
C GLU A 109 -3.78 1.97 -25.98
N MET A 110 -3.41 2.66 -24.87
CA MET A 110 -3.71 2.26 -23.52
C MET A 110 -2.97 0.97 -23.05
N ALA A 111 -1.95 0.51 -23.81
CA ALA A 111 -1.07 -0.52 -23.33
C ALA A 111 -0.16 0.03 -22.22
N GLN A 112 0.20 -0.81 -21.25
CA GLN A 112 0.91 -0.38 -20.06
C GLN A 112 2.17 -1.22 -19.83
N LEU A 113 3.27 -0.52 -19.55
CA LEU A 113 4.47 -1.09 -18.95
C LEU A 113 4.56 -0.60 -17.51
N ALA A 114 4.42 -1.53 -16.57
CA ALA A 114 4.37 -1.18 -15.17
C ALA A 114 5.39 -1.99 -14.35
N SER A 115 5.89 -1.37 -13.29
CA SER A 115 6.73 -2.00 -12.29
C SER A 115 6.35 -1.51 -10.90
N PHE A 116 6.51 -2.36 -9.89
CA PHE A 116 6.27 -2.02 -8.51
C PHE A 116 7.55 -2.26 -7.70
N TYR A 117 8.02 -1.20 -7.05
CA TYR A 117 9.10 -1.23 -6.08
C TYR A 117 8.50 -1.26 -4.67
N PRO A 118 8.62 -2.36 -3.91
CA PRO A 118 8.01 -2.46 -2.57
C PRO A 118 8.70 -1.58 -1.53
N GLY A 119 9.98 -1.29 -1.67
CA GLY A 119 10.74 -0.43 -0.78
C GLY A 119 10.57 -0.81 0.69
N ALA A 120 10.28 0.21 1.52
CA ALA A 120 10.08 0.04 2.96
C ALA A 120 8.84 -0.77 3.34
N MET A 121 7.96 -1.11 2.40
CA MET A 121 6.69 -1.81 2.68
C MET A 121 6.89 -3.10 3.49
N GLY A 122 7.96 -3.86 3.23
CA GLY A 122 8.29 -5.08 3.97
C GLY A 122 8.60 -4.86 5.47
N GLU A 123 9.01 -3.65 5.85
CA GLU A 123 9.29 -3.32 7.25
C GLU A 123 8.01 -3.12 8.09
N ALA A 124 6.84 -3.05 7.45
CA ALA A 124 5.55 -2.93 8.15
C ALA A 124 5.27 -4.10 9.11
N ALA A 125 5.83 -5.28 8.85
CA ALA A 125 5.74 -6.44 9.73
C ALA A 125 6.38 -6.23 11.12
N THR A 126 7.23 -5.23 11.27
CA THR A 126 7.86 -4.90 12.55
C THR A 126 6.97 -4.07 13.48
N ILE A 127 5.85 -3.57 12.96
CA ILE A 127 4.93 -2.71 13.71
C ILE A 127 3.95 -3.59 14.50
N SER A 128 3.91 -3.41 15.82
CA SER A 128 2.98 -4.17 16.69
C SER A 128 1.69 -3.39 16.92
N LEU A 129 0.56 -4.02 16.60
CA LEU A 129 -0.77 -3.50 16.91
C LEU A 129 -1.05 -3.52 18.42
N ALA A 130 -0.48 -4.47 19.16
CA ALA A 130 -0.57 -4.54 20.60
C ALA A 130 -0.01 -3.27 21.25
N ARG A 131 1.23 -2.87 20.88
CA ARG A 131 1.84 -1.63 21.38
C ARG A 131 1.07 -0.38 20.94
N LEU A 132 0.50 -0.41 19.75
CA LEU A 132 -0.35 0.68 19.30
C LEU A 132 -1.59 0.79 20.18
N ALA A 133 -2.29 -0.33 20.45
CA ALA A 133 -3.48 -0.38 21.29
C ALA A 133 -3.21 0.08 22.73
N GLU A 134 -2.04 -0.20 23.30
CA GLU A 134 -1.62 0.35 24.60
C GLU A 134 -1.55 1.88 24.60
N ARG A 135 -1.14 2.47 23.48
CA ARG A 135 -0.96 3.92 23.34
C ARG A 135 -2.25 4.69 23.04
N ILE A 136 -3.09 4.15 22.16
CA ILE A 136 -4.30 4.85 21.68
C ILE A 136 -5.60 4.36 22.34
N GLY A 137 -5.53 3.28 23.15
CA GLY A 137 -6.68 2.54 23.64
C GLY A 137 -7.09 1.45 22.64
N ARG A 138 -8.03 0.58 23.06
CA ARG A 138 -8.54 -0.50 22.22
C ARG A 138 -9.20 0.06 20.95
N PRO A 139 -8.76 -0.32 19.75
CA PRO A 139 -9.43 0.05 18.49
C PRO A 139 -10.85 -0.55 18.43
N ASP A 140 -11.79 0.19 17.83
CA ASP A 140 -13.12 -0.36 17.53
C ASP A 140 -13.08 -1.32 16.35
N ILE A 141 -12.18 -1.05 15.41
CA ILE A 141 -11.92 -1.91 14.25
C ILE A 141 -10.52 -1.65 13.70
N VAL A 142 -9.90 -2.71 13.22
CA VAL A 142 -8.66 -2.66 12.44
C VAL A 142 -8.98 -3.07 11.01
N LEU A 143 -8.71 -2.24 10.01
CA LEU A 143 -8.78 -2.64 8.61
C LEU A 143 -7.38 -3.12 8.19
N ILE A 144 -7.30 -4.36 7.72
CA ILE A 144 -6.08 -4.98 7.21
C ILE A 144 -6.18 -4.99 5.68
N GLY A 145 -5.61 -3.95 5.07
CA GLY A 145 -5.57 -3.77 3.62
C GLY A 145 -4.31 -4.35 2.99
N ALA A 146 -4.28 -4.42 1.66
CA ALA A 146 -3.14 -4.96 0.92
C ALA A 146 -1.82 -4.28 1.32
N ASN A 147 -0.85 -5.10 1.70
CA ASN A 147 0.47 -4.72 2.18
C ASN A 147 1.46 -5.84 1.88
N ASP A 148 2.65 -5.80 2.46
CA ASP A 148 3.54 -6.96 2.53
C ASP A 148 2.81 -8.16 3.16
N PRO A 149 2.87 -9.37 2.55
CA PRO A 149 2.13 -10.54 3.06
C PRO A 149 2.46 -10.90 4.51
N THR A 150 3.73 -10.73 4.93
CA THR A 150 4.15 -11.00 6.30
C THR A 150 3.52 -10.00 7.28
N ALA A 151 3.44 -8.72 6.88
CA ALA A 151 2.79 -7.69 7.69
C ALA A 151 1.28 -7.97 7.81
N MET A 152 0.63 -8.34 6.71
CA MET A 152 -0.79 -8.68 6.72
C MET A 152 -1.07 -9.86 7.66
N HIS A 153 -0.31 -10.94 7.53
CA HIS A 153 -0.42 -12.11 8.41
C HIS A 153 -0.19 -11.74 9.89
N SER A 154 0.91 -11.05 10.18
CA SER A 154 1.26 -10.64 11.54
C SER A 154 0.15 -9.80 12.19
N HIS A 155 -0.35 -8.78 11.48
CA HIS A 155 -1.42 -7.92 11.98
C HIS A 155 -2.76 -8.67 12.14
N THR A 156 -3.07 -9.65 11.26
CA THR A 156 -4.24 -10.51 11.40
C THR A 156 -4.14 -11.36 12.66
N MET A 157 -2.98 -11.99 12.90
CA MET A 157 -2.75 -12.79 14.10
C MET A 157 -2.84 -11.95 15.38
N GLU A 158 -2.22 -10.76 15.41
CA GLU A 158 -2.35 -9.85 16.55
C GLU A 158 -3.81 -9.46 16.82
N CYS A 159 -4.60 -9.18 15.78
CA CYS A 159 -6.04 -8.89 15.94
C CYS A 159 -6.77 -10.05 16.61
N ARG A 160 -6.51 -11.29 16.20
CA ARG A 160 -7.11 -12.48 16.81
C ARG A 160 -6.68 -12.66 18.27
N GLU A 161 -5.38 -12.59 18.55
CA GLU A 161 -4.82 -12.75 19.90
C GLU A 161 -5.37 -11.70 20.88
N LEU A 162 -5.54 -10.46 20.42
CA LEU A 162 -6.08 -9.36 21.21
C LEU A 162 -7.62 -9.33 21.22
N GLY A 163 -8.26 -10.21 20.46
CA GLY A 163 -9.72 -10.21 20.29
C GLY A 163 -10.25 -8.92 19.67
N LEU A 164 -9.49 -8.26 18.80
CA LEU A 164 -9.91 -7.05 18.09
C LEU A 164 -10.80 -7.42 16.90
N ASP A 165 -11.87 -6.66 16.71
CA ASP A 165 -12.64 -6.72 15.46
C ASP A 165 -11.77 -6.23 14.30
N PHE A 166 -11.72 -6.98 13.21
CA PHE A 166 -11.00 -6.55 12.01
C PHE A 166 -11.79 -6.75 10.72
N ALA A 167 -11.44 -5.94 9.73
CA ALA A 167 -11.89 -6.07 8.35
C ALA A 167 -10.69 -6.50 7.50
N ALA A 168 -10.85 -7.50 6.66
CA ALA A 168 -9.83 -7.99 5.75
C ALA A 168 -10.08 -7.48 4.33
N ASP A 169 -9.06 -6.90 3.72
CA ASP A 169 -9.02 -6.49 2.31
C ASP A 169 -7.69 -6.96 1.69
N PRO A 170 -7.56 -8.26 1.36
CA PRO A 170 -6.33 -8.78 0.75
C PRO A 170 -6.11 -8.24 -0.66
N SER A 171 -7.16 -7.78 -1.37
CA SER A 171 -7.06 -7.07 -2.66
C SER A 171 -6.13 -7.79 -3.64
N GLN A 172 -5.20 -7.06 -4.27
CA GLN A 172 -4.26 -7.60 -5.26
C GLN A 172 -3.27 -8.65 -4.71
N GLN A 173 -3.10 -8.78 -3.41
CA GLN A 173 -2.24 -9.81 -2.83
C GLN A 173 -2.80 -11.24 -3.07
N LEU A 174 -4.10 -11.38 -3.30
CA LEU A 174 -4.72 -12.66 -3.66
C LEU A 174 -4.09 -13.30 -4.90
N ALA A 175 -3.52 -12.50 -5.81
CA ALA A 175 -2.83 -13.02 -7.01
C ALA A 175 -1.52 -13.77 -6.67
N PHE A 176 -0.96 -13.59 -5.48
CA PHE A 176 0.33 -14.12 -5.05
C PHE A 176 0.23 -15.08 -3.87
N LEU A 177 -0.96 -15.20 -3.24
CA LEU A 177 -1.22 -16.07 -2.11
C LEU A 177 -1.83 -17.39 -2.60
N ASP A 178 -1.47 -18.50 -1.95
CA ASP A 178 -2.22 -19.73 -2.07
C ASP A 178 -3.52 -19.69 -1.26
N GLY A 179 -4.38 -20.71 -1.42
CA GLY A 179 -5.68 -20.74 -0.78
C GLY A 179 -5.62 -20.79 0.74
N ASP A 180 -4.62 -21.45 1.31
CA ASP A 180 -4.44 -21.57 2.77
C ASP A 180 -4.00 -20.22 3.35
N ALA A 181 -3.00 -19.58 2.75
CA ALA A 181 -2.53 -18.26 3.16
C ALA A 181 -3.64 -17.19 3.01
N ALA A 182 -4.41 -17.23 1.92
CA ALA A 182 -5.56 -16.35 1.74
C ALA A 182 -6.64 -16.61 2.82
N GLY A 183 -6.91 -17.88 3.13
CA GLY A 183 -7.81 -18.30 4.20
C GLY A 183 -7.39 -17.75 5.57
N GLU A 184 -6.09 -17.83 5.89
CA GLU A 184 -5.54 -17.31 7.15
C GLU A 184 -5.75 -15.78 7.30
N LEU A 185 -5.71 -15.02 6.22
CA LEU A 185 -5.91 -13.57 6.28
C LEU A 185 -7.37 -13.18 6.54
N VAL A 186 -8.33 -14.00 6.12
CA VAL A 186 -9.76 -13.65 6.19
C VAL A 186 -10.51 -14.35 7.31
N ASP A 187 -9.97 -15.46 7.84
CA ASP A 187 -10.62 -16.21 8.92
C ASP A 187 -10.76 -15.34 10.18
N GLY A 188 -11.97 -15.30 10.74
CA GLY A 188 -12.32 -14.46 11.89
C GLY A 188 -12.52 -12.98 11.57
N ALA A 189 -12.39 -12.54 10.31
CA ALA A 189 -12.71 -11.17 9.92
C ALA A 189 -14.20 -10.89 10.10
N ARG A 190 -14.52 -9.71 10.66
CA ARG A 190 -15.89 -9.23 10.79
C ARG A 190 -16.45 -8.75 9.44
N TYR A 191 -15.59 -8.23 8.58
CA TYR A 191 -15.90 -7.77 7.23
C TYR A 191 -14.82 -8.23 6.27
N LEU A 192 -15.22 -8.56 5.04
CA LEU A 192 -14.34 -8.93 3.94
C LEU A 192 -14.68 -8.07 2.72
N PHE A 193 -13.65 -7.50 2.10
CA PHE A 193 -13.74 -6.69 0.88
C PHE A 193 -12.97 -7.35 -0.28
#